data_a5077b6e648b6f97371c6fbddc00befd
#
_entry.id   a5077b6e648b6f97371c6fbddc00befd
#
_cell.length_a   1.000
_cell.length_b   1.000
_cell.length_c   1.000
_cell.angle_alpha   90.00
_cell.angle_beta   90.00
_cell.angle_gamma   90.00
#
_symmetry.space_group_name_H-M   'P 1'
#
loop_
_entity.id
_entity.type
_entity.pdbx_description
1 polymer ?
#
loop_
_entity_poly.entity_id
_entity_poly.type
_entity_poly.pdbx_seq_one_letter_code
_entity_poly.pdbx_strand_id
1 'polypeptide(L)'
;LAQLIYDLKQINPEATVGVKLVASTGIGTIAAGVAKAKADAILVSGHGGGTGASPQSSIKHAGLPWEMGLSEVHQVLCMNDLRSKVVLRTDGGLKTGRDIVMAAMLGADEYGIGTSALIAMGCIMVRQCHSNTCPVGVCTQRDDLRAKFEGTPEKVVQLFTHLAEEVREILATLGFTSLEEVIGR
;
A
#
# COMPACT_ATOMS: atom_id res chain seq x y z
N LEU A 1 20.53 -5.52 4.16
CA LEU A 1 19.11 -5.84 4.28
C LEU A 1 18.89 -7.33 4.58
N ALA A 2 19.47 -8.26 3.82
CA ALA A 2 19.32 -9.71 4.05
C ALA A 2 19.77 -10.12 5.45
N GLN A 3 20.90 -9.60 5.95
CA GLN A 3 21.36 -9.84 7.32
C GLN A 3 20.32 -9.35 8.36
N LEU A 4 19.74 -8.16 8.15
CA LEU A 4 18.74 -7.63 9.07
C LEU A 4 17.46 -8.49 9.11
N ILE A 5 16.99 -8.97 7.95
CA ILE A 5 15.86 -9.90 7.87
C ILE A 5 16.17 -11.19 8.65
N TYR A 6 17.37 -11.74 8.43
CA TYR A 6 17.83 -12.93 9.14
C TYR A 6 17.86 -12.70 10.65
N ASP A 7 18.48 -11.62 11.13
CA ASP A 7 18.62 -11.30 12.55
C ASP A 7 17.25 -11.13 13.23
N LEU A 8 16.30 -10.43 12.58
CA LEU A 8 14.94 -10.27 13.08
C LEU A 8 14.24 -11.62 13.24
N LYS A 9 14.38 -12.51 12.26
CA LYS A 9 13.78 -13.86 12.32
C LYS A 9 14.47 -14.77 13.35
N GLN A 10 15.74 -14.53 13.69
CA GLN A 10 16.40 -15.26 14.77
C GLN A 10 15.87 -14.84 16.14
N ILE A 11 15.57 -13.54 16.33
CA ILE A 11 15.02 -13.03 17.58
C ILE A 11 13.58 -13.51 17.80
N ASN A 12 12.76 -13.49 16.74
CA ASN A 12 11.38 -13.99 16.80
C ASN A 12 11.04 -14.72 15.48
N PRO A 13 11.18 -16.06 15.45
CA PRO A 13 10.89 -16.86 14.26
C PRO A 13 9.44 -16.80 13.77
N GLU A 14 8.49 -16.52 14.67
CA GLU A 14 7.06 -16.42 14.34
C GLU A 14 6.67 -15.04 13.77
N ALA A 15 7.57 -14.05 13.84
CA ALA A 15 7.27 -12.71 13.35
C ALA A 15 7.28 -12.66 11.82
N THR A 16 6.28 -11.99 11.25
CA THR A 16 6.27 -11.64 9.82
C THR A 16 7.20 -10.46 9.57
N VAL A 17 8.19 -10.65 8.70
CA VAL A 17 9.13 -9.61 8.29
C VAL A 17 8.78 -9.11 6.90
N GLY A 18 8.31 -7.86 6.82
CA GLY A 18 7.99 -7.19 5.56
C GLY A 18 9.03 -6.15 5.18
N VAL A 19 9.24 -5.97 3.87
CA VAL A 19 10.14 -4.95 3.32
C VAL A 19 9.35 -4.02 2.40
N LYS A 20 9.49 -2.70 2.61
CA LYS A 20 8.91 -1.68 1.73
C LYS A 20 9.93 -1.24 0.70
N LEU A 21 9.55 -1.30 -0.57
CA LEU A 21 10.32 -0.85 -1.72
C LEU A 21 9.56 0.25 -2.46
N VAL A 22 10.25 1.31 -2.84
CA VAL A 22 9.67 2.37 -3.68
C VAL A 22 9.76 1.95 -5.15
N ALA A 23 8.65 2.08 -5.89
CA ALA A 23 8.60 1.81 -7.32
C ALA A 23 9.65 2.65 -8.07
N SER A 24 10.60 1.96 -8.68
CA SER A 24 11.70 2.53 -9.45
C SER A 24 12.16 1.52 -10.50
N THR A 25 12.90 1.98 -11.50
CA THR A 25 13.45 1.07 -12.52
C THR A 25 14.36 0.01 -11.87
N GLY A 26 14.16 -1.26 -12.21
CA GLY A 26 14.93 -2.38 -11.67
C GLY A 26 14.48 -2.88 -10.29
N ILE A 27 13.34 -2.40 -9.79
CA ILE A 27 12.77 -2.81 -8.50
C ILE A 27 12.55 -4.33 -8.43
N GLY A 28 12.22 -4.98 -9.55
CA GLY A 28 12.02 -6.42 -9.63
C GLY A 28 13.24 -7.21 -9.19
N THR A 29 14.45 -6.80 -9.59
CA THR A 29 15.70 -7.43 -9.17
C THR A 29 15.93 -7.29 -7.66
N ILE A 30 15.60 -6.10 -7.10
CA ILE A 30 15.69 -5.85 -5.66
C ILE A 30 14.69 -6.75 -4.92
N ALA A 31 13.46 -6.84 -5.40
CA ALA A 31 12.40 -7.68 -4.82
C ALA A 31 12.80 -9.17 -4.84
N ALA A 32 13.40 -9.66 -5.93
CA ALA A 32 13.92 -11.02 -5.98
C ALA A 32 15.00 -11.27 -4.92
N GLY A 33 15.90 -10.30 -4.70
CA GLY A 33 16.90 -10.36 -3.63
C GLY A 33 16.27 -10.40 -2.23
N VAL A 34 15.21 -9.61 -1.99
CA VAL A 34 14.45 -9.57 -0.74
C VAL A 34 13.72 -10.89 -0.49
N ALA A 35 13.08 -11.45 -1.52
CA ALA A 35 12.42 -12.75 -1.43
C ALA A 35 13.42 -13.89 -1.13
N LYS A 36 14.59 -13.89 -1.78
CA LYS A 36 15.68 -14.84 -1.49
C LYS A 36 16.23 -14.68 -0.07
N ALA A 37 16.19 -13.48 0.49
CA ALA A 37 16.56 -13.22 1.89
C ALA A 37 15.47 -13.68 2.89
N LYS A 38 14.38 -14.31 2.43
CA LYS A 38 13.28 -14.86 3.23
C LYS A 38 12.45 -13.80 3.95
N ALA A 39 12.26 -12.63 3.35
CA ALA A 39 11.17 -11.74 3.77
C ALA A 39 9.82 -12.41 3.49
N ASP A 40 8.84 -12.22 4.36
CA ASP A 40 7.50 -12.80 4.23
C ASP A 40 6.60 -11.95 3.35
N ALA A 41 6.80 -10.64 3.34
CA ALA A 41 6.02 -9.71 2.54
C ALA A 41 6.90 -8.64 1.87
N ILE A 42 6.49 -8.21 0.69
CA ILE A 42 7.09 -7.09 -0.03
C ILE A 42 5.99 -6.08 -0.33
N LEU A 43 6.15 -4.85 0.18
CA LEU A 43 5.28 -3.73 -0.15
C LEU A 43 5.92 -2.89 -1.27
N VAL A 44 5.31 -2.90 -2.44
CA VAL A 44 5.67 -2.00 -3.55
C VAL A 44 4.90 -0.71 -3.40
N SER A 45 5.61 0.38 -3.12
CA SER A 45 5.02 1.70 -2.91
C SER A 45 5.21 2.57 -4.15
N GLY A 46 4.11 3.08 -4.71
CA GLY A 46 4.18 4.10 -5.76
C GLY A 46 4.71 5.44 -5.25
N HIS A 47 5.01 6.36 -6.17
CA HIS A 47 5.47 7.73 -5.84
C HIS A 47 4.50 8.49 -4.92
N GLY A 48 3.21 8.20 -4.97
CA GLY A 48 2.19 8.76 -4.08
C GLY A 48 2.14 8.13 -2.69
N GLY A 49 2.88 7.04 -2.46
CA GLY A 49 2.99 6.38 -1.17
C GLY A 49 4.00 7.04 -0.24
N GLY A 50 4.02 6.60 1.00
CA GLY A 50 4.95 7.08 2.00
C GLY A 50 4.30 7.99 3.04
N THR A 51 5.11 8.85 3.66
CA THR A 51 4.65 9.69 4.75
C THR A 51 3.94 10.97 4.28
N GLY A 52 2.88 11.37 5.00
CA GLY A 52 2.24 12.68 4.82
C GLY A 52 3.15 13.87 5.15
N ALA A 53 4.30 13.62 5.77
CA ALA A 53 5.32 14.63 6.05
C ALA A 53 6.22 14.96 4.85
N SER A 54 6.23 14.12 3.80
CA SER A 54 7.04 14.36 2.61
C SER A 54 6.59 15.62 1.86
N PRO A 55 7.54 16.45 1.36
CA PRO A 55 7.21 17.60 0.53
C PRO A 55 6.58 17.16 -0.80
N GLN A 56 5.75 18.01 -1.37
CA GLN A 56 5.04 17.75 -2.64
C GLN A 56 5.97 17.41 -3.80
N SER A 57 7.16 18.03 -3.84
CA SER A 57 8.18 17.73 -4.84
C SER A 57 8.66 16.27 -4.77
N SER A 58 8.89 15.75 -3.58
CA SER A 58 9.28 14.34 -3.39
C SER A 58 8.17 13.38 -3.79
N ILE A 59 6.92 13.66 -3.39
CA ILE A 59 5.77 12.82 -3.73
C ILE A 59 5.55 12.76 -5.25
N LYS A 60 5.80 13.86 -5.97
CA LYS A 60 5.56 13.94 -7.42
C LYS A 60 6.72 13.41 -8.27
N HIS A 61 7.94 13.47 -7.77
CA HIS A 61 9.13 13.28 -8.60
C HIS A 61 10.08 12.17 -8.11
N ALA A 62 9.86 11.62 -6.92
CA ALA A 62 10.69 10.54 -6.39
C ALA A 62 9.92 9.21 -6.48
N GLY A 63 10.24 8.42 -7.49
CA GLY A 63 9.59 7.12 -7.74
C GLY A 63 8.71 7.10 -8.98
N LEU A 64 8.22 5.92 -9.30
CA LEU A 64 7.29 5.62 -10.40
C LEU A 64 5.87 5.37 -9.87
N PRO A 65 4.86 5.36 -10.74
CA PRO A 65 3.54 4.84 -10.39
C PRO A 65 3.61 3.42 -9.85
N TRP A 66 2.74 3.09 -8.89
CA TRP A 66 2.71 1.77 -8.27
C TRP A 66 2.44 0.65 -9.30
N GLU A 67 1.66 0.93 -10.33
CA GLU A 67 1.31 0.00 -11.41
C GLU A 67 2.55 -0.54 -12.11
N MET A 68 3.50 0.34 -12.42
CA MET A 68 4.74 -0.05 -13.08
C MET A 68 5.63 -0.89 -12.16
N GLY A 69 5.82 -0.43 -10.92
CA GLY A 69 6.66 -1.15 -9.96
C GLY A 69 6.07 -2.50 -9.57
N LEU A 70 4.76 -2.56 -9.34
CA LEU A 70 4.07 -3.80 -9.00
C LEU A 70 4.16 -4.84 -10.13
N SER A 71 3.87 -4.42 -11.36
CA SER A 71 3.95 -5.30 -12.54
C SER A 71 5.37 -5.86 -12.73
N GLU A 72 6.40 -5.02 -12.63
CA GLU A 72 7.80 -5.46 -12.73
C GLU A 72 8.14 -6.47 -11.64
N VAL A 73 7.80 -6.18 -10.39
CA VAL A 73 8.06 -7.08 -9.25
C VAL A 73 7.35 -8.42 -9.42
N HIS A 74 6.06 -8.39 -9.75
CA HIS A 74 5.28 -9.62 -9.97
C HIS A 74 5.91 -10.50 -11.05
N GLN A 75 6.21 -9.93 -12.22
CA GLN A 75 6.81 -10.66 -13.34
C GLN A 75 8.17 -11.25 -12.97
N VAL A 76 9.06 -10.47 -12.35
CA VAL A 76 10.39 -10.96 -11.96
C VAL A 76 10.31 -12.04 -10.89
N LEU A 77 9.39 -11.93 -9.93
CA LEU A 77 9.17 -12.98 -8.93
C LEU A 77 8.65 -14.27 -9.59
N CYS A 78 7.72 -14.18 -10.54
CA CYS A 78 7.24 -15.35 -11.31
C CYS A 78 8.35 -16.00 -12.11
N MET A 79 9.15 -15.22 -12.85
CA MET A 79 10.27 -15.73 -13.68
C MET A 79 11.36 -16.43 -12.86
N ASN A 80 11.44 -16.16 -11.57
CA ASN A 80 12.44 -16.74 -10.65
C ASN A 80 11.87 -17.78 -9.68
N ASP A 81 10.62 -18.21 -9.84
CA ASP A 81 9.91 -19.14 -8.93
C ASP A 81 9.87 -18.65 -7.46
N LEU A 82 9.77 -17.34 -7.28
CA LEU A 82 9.76 -16.69 -5.97
C LEU A 82 8.38 -16.14 -5.60
N ARG A 83 7.45 -15.99 -6.56
CA ARG A 83 6.16 -15.33 -6.33
C ARG A 83 5.34 -15.97 -5.20
N SER A 84 5.33 -17.28 -5.10
CA SER A 84 4.60 -18.02 -4.06
C SER A 84 5.24 -17.97 -2.67
N LYS A 85 6.42 -17.38 -2.55
CA LYS A 85 7.19 -17.35 -1.29
C LYS A 85 6.98 -16.07 -0.49
N VAL A 86 6.30 -15.08 -1.06
CA VAL A 86 6.07 -13.77 -0.45
C VAL A 86 4.66 -13.28 -0.68
N VAL A 87 4.12 -12.57 0.30
CA VAL A 87 2.91 -11.77 0.13
C VAL A 87 3.29 -10.46 -0.57
N LEU A 88 2.69 -10.19 -1.72
CA LEU A 88 2.96 -8.97 -2.48
C LEU A 88 1.88 -7.93 -2.18
N ARG A 89 2.32 -6.79 -1.65
CA ARG A 89 1.48 -5.65 -1.27
C ARG A 89 1.75 -4.46 -2.16
N THR A 90 0.76 -3.60 -2.32
CA THR A 90 0.96 -2.30 -2.99
C THR A 90 0.25 -1.17 -2.28
N ASP A 91 0.84 0.03 -2.32
CA ASP A 91 0.25 1.29 -1.87
C ASP A 91 0.67 2.44 -2.80
N GLY A 92 0.19 3.64 -2.51
CA GLY A 92 0.64 4.84 -3.22
C GLY A 92 -0.40 5.40 -4.18
N GLY A 93 -1.66 5.43 -3.76
CA GLY A 93 -2.69 6.14 -4.50
C GLY A 93 -3.94 5.34 -4.82
N LEU A 94 -4.11 4.17 -4.23
CA LEU A 94 -5.33 3.38 -4.34
C LEU A 94 -6.50 4.13 -3.68
N LYS A 95 -7.60 4.34 -4.41
CA LYS A 95 -8.74 5.15 -3.98
C LYS A 95 -10.08 4.53 -4.27
N THR A 96 -10.18 3.71 -5.32
CA THR A 96 -11.42 3.14 -5.86
C THR A 96 -11.35 1.62 -5.90
N GLY A 97 -12.49 0.95 -6.02
CA GLY A 97 -12.54 -0.49 -6.26
C GLY A 97 -11.85 -0.89 -7.58
N ARG A 98 -11.90 0.00 -8.59
CA ARG A 98 -11.15 -0.22 -9.83
C ARG A 98 -9.63 -0.30 -9.58
N ASP A 99 -9.07 0.59 -8.75
CA ASP A 99 -7.64 0.54 -8.43
C ASP A 99 -7.27 -0.78 -7.76
N ILE A 100 -8.14 -1.28 -6.88
CA ILE A 100 -7.94 -2.56 -6.18
C ILE A 100 -7.94 -3.73 -7.17
N VAL A 101 -8.93 -3.80 -8.08
CA VAL A 101 -8.99 -4.86 -9.09
C VAL A 101 -7.79 -4.78 -10.04
N MET A 102 -7.38 -3.58 -10.46
CA MET A 102 -6.17 -3.41 -11.27
C MET A 102 -4.92 -3.87 -10.52
N ALA A 103 -4.81 -3.55 -9.23
CA ALA A 103 -3.68 -4.00 -8.41
C ALA A 103 -3.65 -5.53 -8.28
N ALA A 104 -4.82 -6.18 -8.11
CA ALA A 104 -4.91 -7.64 -8.13
C ALA A 104 -4.43 -8.22 -9.45
N MET A 105 -4.95 -7.71 -10.58
CA MET A 105 -4.55 -8.17 -11.92
C MET A 105 -3.05 -7.99 -12.18
N LEU A 106 -2.42 -6.94 -11.61
CA LEU A 106 -0.98 -6.73 -11.67
C LEU A 106 -0.19 -7.54 -10.64
N GLY A 107 -0.85 -8.36 -9.82
CA GLY A 107 -0.23 -9.36 -8.97
C GLY A 107 -0.17 -9.04 -7.49
N ALA A 108 -0.91 -8.04 -6.97
CA ALA A 108 -0.94 -7.78 -5.52
C ALA A 108 -1.91 -8.72 -4.81
N ASP A 109 -1.49 -9.21 -3.63
CA ASP A 109 -2.32 -9.98 -2.70
C ASP A 109 -3.02 -9.04 -1.69
N GLU A 110 -2.39 -7.91 -1.34
CA GLU A 110 -2.88 -6.98 -0.32
C GLU A 110 -2.72 -5.51 -0.77
N TYR A 111 -3.62 -4.64 -0.29
CA TYR A 111 -3.80 -3.27 -0.78
C TYR A 111 -3.71 -2.26 0.36
N GLY A 112 -2.83 -1.28 0.25
CA GLY A 112 -2.67 -0.20 1.22
C GLY A 112 -3.46 1.05 0.82
N ILE A 113 -4.49 1.40 1.60
CA ILE A 113 -5.35 2.56 1.37
C ILE A 113 -5.18 3.53 2.54
N GLY A 114 -4.37 4.57 2.36
CA GLY A 114 -4.11 5.56 3.39
C GLY A 114 -4.93 6.85 3.22
N THR A 115 -4.72 7.54 2.10
CA THR A 115 -5.29 8.88 1.86
C THR A 115 -6.83 8.89 1.89
N SER A 116 -7.49 7.92 1.25
CA SER A 116 -8.96 7.86 1.24
C SER A 116 -9.52 7.61 2.63
N ALA A 117 -8.87 6.76 3.44
CA ALA A 117 -9.26 6.55 4.84
C ALA A 117 -9.08 7.83 5.68
N LEU A 118 -7.99 8.57 5.48
CA LEU A 118 -7.81 9.88 6.15
C LEU A 118 -8.87 10.88 5.74
N ILE A 119 -9.24 10.95 4.47
CA ILE A 119 -10.31 11.83 3.97
C ILE A 119 -11.66 11.45 4.59
N ALA A 120 -11.97 10.17 4.69
CA ALA A 120 -13.18 9.69 5.37
C ALA A 120 -13.25 10.13 6.85
N MET A 121 -12.09 10.27 7.49
CA MET A 121 -11.99 10.80 8.86
C MET A 121 -11.98 12.33 8.95
N GLY A 122 -12.16 13.05 7.85
CA GLY A 122 -12.23 14.52 7.82
C GLY A 122 -10.92 15.22 7.45
N CYS A 123 -9.94 14.53 6.88
CA CYS A 123 -8.72 15.15 6.37
C CYS A 123 -9.02 16.01 5.14
N ILE A 124 -8.59 17.25 5.15
CA ILE A 124 -8.78 18.22 4.05
C ILE A 124 -7.53 18.42 3.17
N MET A 125 -6.56 17.53 3.30
CA MET A 125 -5.34 17.48 2.45
C MET A 125 -4.49 18.73 2.46
N VAL A 126 -4.44 19.49 3.56
CA VAL A 126 -3.59 20.69 3.73
C VAL A 126 -2.09 20.36 3.68
N ARG A 127 -1.72 19.10 3.94
CA ARG A 127 -0.33 18.64 3.92
C ARG A 127 0.59 19.29 4.96
N GLN A 128 0.02 19.68 6.12
CA GLN A 128 0.76 20.15 7.29
C GLN A 128 0.98 19.05 8.34
N CYS A 129 1.05 17.80 7.89
CA CYS A 129 1.13 16.62 8.78
C CYS A 129 2.41 16.60 9.62
N HIS A 130 3.49 17.22 9.14
CA HIS A 130 4.80 17.26 9.80
C HIS A 130 4.95 18.41 10.83
N SER A 131 4.05 19.40 10.81
CA SER A 131 4.23 20.66 11.57
C SER A 131 3.48 20.69 12.90
N ASN A 132 2.73 19.63 13.22
CA ASN A 132 1.85 19.58 14.40
C ASN A 132 0.76 20.69 14.40
N THR A 133 0.38 21.20 13.23
CA THR A 133 -0.59 22.28 13.03
C THR A 133 -1.79 21.88 12.21
N CYS A 134 -2.14 20.60 12.18
CA CYS A 134 -3.28 20.10 11.42
C CYS A 134 -4.58 20.80 11.84
N PRO A 135 -5.22 21.61 10.97
CA PRO A 135 -6.36 22.43 11.34
C PRO A 135 -7.63 21.65 11.68
N VAL A 136 -7.70 20.39 11.25
CA VAL A 136 -8.85 19.48 11.48
C VAL A 136 -8.54 18.38 12.49
N GLY A 137 -7.41 18.45 13.19
CA GLY A 137 -7.11 17.56 14.29
C GLY A 137 -6.67 16.13 13.94
N VAL A 138 -6.58 15.76 12.66
CA VAL A 138 -6.26 14.37 12.24
C VAL A 138 -4.84 13.96 12.60
N CYS A 139 -3.86 14.85 12.44
CA CYS A 139 -2.45 14.54 12.67
C CYS A 139 -1.76 15.65 13.49
N THR A 140 -2.19 15.83 14.72
CA THR A 140 -1.61 16.78 15.66
C THR A 140 -1.68 16.25 17.10
N GLN A 141 -0.74 16.67 17.94
CA GLN A 141 -0.73 16.40 19.38
C GLN A 141 -1.21 17.62 20.20
N ARG A 142 -1.50 18.74 19.55
CA ARG A 142 -2.01 19.94 20.21
C ARG A 142 -3.47 19.74 20.61
N ASP A 143 -3.81 19.94 21.86
CA ASP A 143 -5.16 19.70 22.42
C ASP A 143 -6.23 20.60 21.78
N ASP A 144 -5.90 21.88 21.52
CA ASP A 144 -6.78 22.85 20.86
C ASP A 144 -7.16 22.46 19.43
N LEU A 145 -6.30 21.74 18.75
CA LEU A 145 -6.53 21.25 17.39
C LEU A 145 -7.14 19.84 17.39
N ARG A 146 -6.73 18.97 18.30
CA ARG A 146 -7.32 17.63 18.48
C ARG A 146 -8.82 17.70 18.80
N ALA A 147 -9.24 18.71 19.55
CA ALA A 147 -10.65 18.95 19.85
C ALA A 147 -11.53 19.20 18.61
N LYS A 148 -10.93 19.48 17.45
CA LYS A 148 -11.60 19.68 16.17
C LYS A 148 -11.77 18.40 15.35
N PHE A 149 -11.22 17.27 15.83
CA PHE A 149 -11.30 16.00 15.11
C PHE A 149 -12.72 15.42 15.17
N GLU A 150 -13.34 15.26 14.00
CA GLU A 150 -14.72 14.76 13.83
C GLU A 150 -14.77 13.37 13.16
N GLY A 151 -13.62 12.69 13.05
CA GLY A 151 -13.56 11.35 12.48
C GLY A 151 -14.21 10.31 13.39
N THR A 152 -14.94 9.38 12.79
CA THR A 152 -15.53 8.24 13.50
C THR A 152 -15.19 6.93 12.81
N PRO A 153 -15.17 5.80 13.54
CA PRO A 153 -14.95 4.48 12.94
C PRO A 153 -15.95 4.16 11.83
N GLU A 154 -17.22 4.57 12.00
CA GLU A 154 -18.31 4.29 11.06
C GLU A 154 -18.05 4.89 9.69
N LYS A 155 -17.45 6.07 9.60
CA LYS A 155 -17.07 6.71 8.34
C LYS A 155 -16.04 5.88 7.57
N VAL A 156 -15.10 5.28 8.29
CA VAL A 156 -14.10 4.39 7.68
C VAL A 156 -14.72 3.07 7.26
N VAL A 157 -15.58 2.49 8.09
CA VAL A 157 -16.33 1.26 7.76
C VAL A 157 -17.16 1.48 6.49
N GLN A 158 -17.91 2.59 6.39
CA GLN A 158 -18.67 2.92 5.19
C GLN A 158 -17.79 3.02 3.94
N LEU A 159 -16.66 3.71 4.02
CA LEU A 159 -15.72 3.81 2.90
C LEU A 159 -15.31 2.42 2.40
N PHE A 160 -14.85 1.54 3.31
CA PHE A 160 -14.39 0.22 2.90
C PHE A 160 -15.52 -0.69 2.43
N THR A 161 -16.74 -0.53 2.97
CA THR A 161 -17.93 -1.24 2.47
C THR A 161 -18.21 -0.84 1.01
N HIS A 162 -18.23 0.46 0.69
CA HIS A 162 -18.45 0.93 -0.69
C HIS A 162 -17.33 0.48 -1.64
N LEU A 163 -16.07 0.51 -1.19
CA LEU A 163 -14.96 -0.02 -1.99
C LEU A 163 -15.13 -1.51 -2.29
N ALA A 164 -15.55 -2.30 -1.30
CA ALA A 164 -15.79 -3.73 -1.47
C ALA A 164 -16.98 -4.00 -2.43
N GLU A 165 -18.05 -3.19 -2.35
CA GLU A 165 -19.18 -3.27 -3.26
C GLU A 165 -18.75 -2.96 -4.70
N GLU A 166 -18.00 -1.89 -4.91
CA GLU A 166 -17.45 -1.53 -6.25
C GLU A 166 -16.57 -2.65 -6.80
N VAL A 167 -15.68 -3.24 -5.98
CA VAL A 167 -14.87 -4.40 -6.38
C VAL A 167 -15.75 -5.56 -6.83
N ARG A 168 -16.79 -5.91 -6.06
CA ARG A 168 -17.72 -6.99 -6.39
C ARG A 168 -18.44 -6.76 -7.72
N GLU A 169 -18.90 -5.54 -7.99
CA GLU A 169 -19.55 -5.18 -9.26
C GLU A 169 -18.61 -5.33 -10.44
N ILE A 170 -17.36 -4.88 -10.29
CA ILE A 170 -16.34 -5.02 -11.35
C ILE A 170 -16.02 -6.50 -11.59
N LEU A 171 -15.79 -7.29 -10.55
CA LEU A 171 -15.53 -8.73 -10.69
C LEU A 171 -16.69 -9.46 -11.34
N ALA A 172 -17.93 -9.16 -10.96
CA ALA A 172 -19.13 -9.73 -11.60
C ALA A 172 -19.20 -9.39 -13.08
N THR A 173 -18.87 -8.14 -13.47
CA THR A 173 -18.83 -7.72 -14.88
C THR A 173 -17.75 -8.47 -15.67
N LEU A 174 -16.63 -8.81 -15.03
CA LEU A 174 -15.53 -9.58 -15.61
C LEU A 174 -15.78 -11.10 -15.58
N GLY A 175 -16.81 -11.57 -14.89
CA GLY A 175 -17.16 -12.99 -14.75
C GLY A 175 -16.37 -13.74 -13.68
N PHE A 176 -15.81 -13.03 -12.70
CA PHE A 176 -15.08 -13.63 -11.58
C PHE A 176 -15.91 -13.63 -10.28
N THR A 177 -15.65 -14.58 -9.40
CA THR A 177 -16.36 -14.75 -8.14
C THR A 177 -15.56 -14.25 -6.93
N SER A 178 -14.24 -14.14 -7.06
CA SER A 178 -13.35 -13.65 -6.00
C SER A 178 -12.19 -12.85 -6.55
N LEU A 179 -11.56 -12.07 -5.67
CA LEU A 179 -10.41 -11.25 -6.02
C LEU A 179 -9.15 -12.11 -6.29
N GLU A 180 -9.05 -13.24 -5.61
CA GLU A 180 -7.95 -14.19 -5.78
C GLU A 180 -7.87 -14.76 -7.20
N GLU A 181 -9.03 -14.93 -7.86
CA GLU A 181 -9.08 -15.45 -9.24
C GLU A 181 -8.44 -14.52 -10.27
N VAL A 182 -8.31 -13.24 -9.96
CA VAL A 182 -7.76 -12.24 -10.90
C VAL A 182 -6.30 -11.88 -10.60
N ILE A 183 -5.71 -12.40 -9.49
CA ILE A 183 -4.34 -12.07 -9.12
C ILE A 183 -3.35 -12.52 -10.21
N GLY A 184 -2.66 -11.55 -10.80
CA GLY A 184 -1.62 -11.80 -11.80
C GLY A 184 -2.12 -12.23 -13.19
N ARG A 185 -3.37 -11.90 -13.54
CA ARG A 185 -3.98 -12.25 -14.83
C ARG A 185 -3.95 -11.13 -15.86
#